data_eb8af98a196258166bceb7c61d8a246d
#
_entry.id   eb8af98a196258166bceb7c61d8a246d
#
_cell.length_a   1.000
_cell.length_b   1.000
_cell.length_c   1.000
_cell.angle_alpha   90.00
_cell.angle_beta   90.00
_cell.angle_gamma   90.00
#
_symmetry.space_group_name_H-M   'P 1'
#
loop_
_entity.id
_entity.type
_entity.pdbx_description
1 polymer ?
#
loop_
_entity_poly.entity_id
_entity_poly.type
_entity_poly.pdbx_seq_one_letter_code
_entity_poly.pdbx_strand_id
1 'polypeptide(L)'
;AWVNLQLGHADNALIWGLGKTSLGKIEELAMLSLDPYYVAPLGADPNSVAAIQARALIESGRCTERDLAEIAAARQESAVKNDKIELDAAKTVDEIMSEPYVASPLRTSTAGRATDGAAVVILAAGDEARRLCERPAWIRGIDHRTDAHPLGVRDLTVCPSARQAADRAGALGTDVDLAELHSVHAHEELVLRDALGLGDGVSINPSGGPMLANSVMATGLIRMGEAAQPILDGQAKRAVAHASHGPCLQSNMVALLEGES
;
A
#
# COMPACT_ATOMS: atom_id res chain seq x y z
N ALA A 1 2.96 -4.68 -18.78
CA ALA A 1 3.06 -3.47 -19.60
C ALA A 1 4.49 -2.92 -19.58
N TRP A 2 5.06 -2.59 -18.40
CA TRP A 2 6.39 -1.99 -18.30
C TRP A 2 7.48 -2.78 -19.04
N VAL A 3 7.53 -4.10 -18.89
CA VAL A 3 8.49 -4.97 -19.60
C VAL A 3 8.31 -4.87 -21.13
N ASN A 4 7.08 -4.84 -21.63
CA ASN A 4 6.83 -4.74 -23.07
C ASN A 4 7.31 -3.39 -23.64
N LEU A 5 7.17 -2.31 -22.87
CA LEU A 5 7.71 -0.99 -23.24
C LEU A 5 9.25 -1.02 -23.27
N GLN A 6 9.89 -1.63 -22.25
CA GLN A 6 11.35 -1.75 -22.19
C GLN A 6 11.93 -2.60 -23.34
N LEU A 7 11.19 -3.60 -23.81
CA LEU A 7 11.59 -4.44 -24.94
C LEU A 7 11.23 -3.86 -26.31
N GLY A 8 10.57 -2.68 -26.34
CA GLY A 8 10.15 -2.05 -27.60
C GLY A 8 9.00 -2.77 -28.31
N HIS A 9 8.23 -3.61 -27.58
CA HIS A 9 7.06 -4.30 -28.12
C HIS A 9 5.83 -3.37 -28.23
N ALA A 10 5.87 -2.23 -27.54
CA ALA A 10 4.85 -1.17 -27.59
C ALA A 10 5.49 0.17 -27.21
N ASP A 11 4.98 1.27 -27.75
CA ASP A 11 5.41 2.62 -27.41
C ASP A 11 4.62 3.19 -26.23
N ASN A 12 3.37 2.75 -26.07
CA ASN A 12 2.51 3.09 -24.95
C ASN A 12 1.61 1.91 -24.56
N ALA A 13 1.05 1.97 -23.36
CA ALA A 13 0.13 0.96 -22.84
C ALA A 13 -0.88 1.60 -21.90
N LEU A 14 -2.15 1.31 -22.11
CA LEU A 14 -3.22 1.61 -21.15
C LEU A 14 -3.37 0.44 -20.20
N ILE A 15 -3.28 0.73 -18.89
CA ILE A 15 -3.46 -0.24 -17.81
C ILE A 15 -4.67 0.19 -17.01
N TRP A 16 -5.57 -0.73 -16.73
CA TRP A 16 -6.73 -0.47 -15.90
C TRP A 16 -6.88 -1.56 -14.84
N GLY A 17 -7.43 -1.17 -13.70
CA GLY A 17 -7.78 -2.05 -12.59
C GLY A 17 -9.14 -1.67 -12.03
N LEU A 18 -9.96 -2.68 -11.73
CA LEU A 18 -11.29 -2.53 -11.14
C LEU A 18 -11.40 -3.46 -9.94
N GLY A 19 -11.78 -2.91 -8.80
CA GLY A 19 -12.18 -3.66 -7.61
C GLY A 19 -13.66 -3.43 -7.33
N LYS A 20 -14.49 -4.45 -7.51
CA LYS A 20 -15.92 -4.43 -7.22
C LYS A 20 -16.23 -5.32 -6.01
N THR A 21 -15.86 -4.83 -4.82
CA THR A 21 -15.93 -5.58 -3.56
C THR A 21 -17.35 -5.65 -2.99
N SER A 22 -18.20 -4.67 -3.31
CA SER A 22 -19.57 -4.57 -2.79
C SER A 22 -20.50 -5.71 -3.23
N LEU A 23 -20.17 -6.45 -4.29
CA LEU A 23 -20.97 -7.57 -4.80
C LEU A 23 -20.56 -8.93 -4.24
N GLY A 24 -19.45 -9.01 -3.50
CA GLY A 24 -18.87 -10.27 -3.04
C GLY A 24 -18.65 -10.30 -1.53
N LYS A 25 -18.35 -11.49 -1.05
CA LYS A 25 -17.88 -11.71 0.33
C LYS A 25 -16.36 -11.72 0.30
N ILE A 26 -15.77 -10.53 0.40
CA ILE A 26 -14.33 -10.33 0.25
C ILE A 26 -13.54 -11.10 1.32
N GLU A 27 -14.09 -11.23 2.52
CA GLU A 27 -13.50 -12.03 3.60
C GLU A 27 -13.36 -13.50 3.20
N GLU A 28 -14.40 -14.09 2.59
CA GLU A 28 -14.35 -15.47 2.12
C GLU A 28 -13.34 -15.64 0.98
N LEU A 29 -13.25 -14.69 0.06
CA LEU A 29 -12.26 -14.71 -1.03
C LEU A 29 -10.83 -14.59 -0.50
N ALA A 30 -10.61 -13.74 0.49
CA ALA A 30 -9.29 -13.58 1.11
C ALA A 30 -8.82 -14.86 1.82
N MET A 31 -9.74 -15.63 2.38
CA MET A 31 -9.45 -16.92 3.00
C MET A 31 -8.89 -17.96 2.00
N LEU A 32 -9.24 -17.84 0.72
CA LEU A 32 -8.71 -18.73 -0.32
C LEU A 32 -7.20 -18.53 -0.58
N SER A 33 -6.62 -17.43 -0.11
CA SER A 33 -5.18 -17.17 -0.17
C SER A 33 -4.39 -17.86 0.94
N LEU A 34 -5.07 -18.41 1.96
CA LEU A 34 -4.45 -19.11 3.07
C LEU A 34 -4.18 -20.58 2.71
N ASP A 35 -3.27 -21.21 3.46
CA ASP A 35 -3.04 -22.65 3.32
C ASP A 35 -4.35 -23.43 3.53
N PRO A 36 -4.79 -24.22 2.52
CA PRO A 36 -6.10 -24.85 2.56
C PRO A 36 -6.22 -26.01 3.56
N TYR A 37 -5.09 -26.55 4.00
CA TYR A 37 -5.07 -27.75 4.89
C TYR A 37 -4.90 -27.38 6.37
N TYR A 38 -4.10 -26.36 6.68
CA TYR A 38 -3.72 -26.05 8.06
C TYR A 38 -4.30 -24.71 8.55
N VAL A 39 -4.43 -23.70 7.68
CA VAL A 39 -4.83 -22.36 8.11
C VAL A 39 -6.27 -22.03 7.76
N ALA A 40 -6.73 -22.31 6.54
CA ALA A 40 -8.11 -22.06 6.13
C ALA A 40 -9.15 -22.80 7.01
N PRO A 41 -8.93 -24.07 7.45
CA PRO A 41 -9.85 -24.76 8.33
C PRO A 41 -10.03 -24.12 9.72
N LEU A 42 -9.11 -23.25 10.15
CA LEU A 42 -9.24 -22.51 11.41
C LEU A 42 -10.32 -21.40 11.32
N GLY A 43 -10.81 -21.09 10.13
CA GLY A 43 -11.81 -20.05 9.93
C GLY A 43 -11.31 -18.63 10.22
N ALA A 44 -9.98 -18.42 10.14
CA ALA A 44 -9.40 -17.11 10.37
C ALA A 44 -9.79 -16.14 9.26
N ASP A 45 -10.35 -14.99 9.61
CA ASP A 45 -10.64 -13.90 8.67
C ASP A 45 -9.41 -12.99 8.44
N PRO A 46 -9.40 -12.14 7.41
CA PRO A 46 -8.25 -11.28 7.11
C PRO A 46 -7.83 -10.36 8.26
N ASN A 47 -8.79 -9.84 9.04
CA ASN A 47 -8.48 -8.97 10.17
C ASN A 47 -7.82 -9.76 11.30
N SER A 48 -8.28 -11.01 11.56
CA SER A 48 -7.65 -11.90 12.55
C SER A 48 -6.20 -12.22 12.17
N VAL A 49 -5.93 -12.48 10.89
CA VAL A 49 -4.56 -12.73 10.40
C VAL A 49 -3.70 -11.48 10.51
N ALA A 50 -4.22 -10.32 10.13
CA ALA A 50 -3.52 -9.04 10.29
C ALA A 50 -3.27 -8.70 11.77
N ALA A 51 -4.22 -9.03 12.65
CA ALA A 51 -4.08 -8.83 14.10
C ALA A 51 -2.94 -9.66 14.72
N ILE A 52 -2.62 -10.84 14.18
CA ILE A 52 -1.44 -11.63 14.61
C ILE A 52 -0.16 -10.82 14.36
N GLN A 53 -0.02 -10.20 13.17
CA GLN A 53 1.13 -9.34 12.86
C GLN A 53 1.17 -8.10 13.77
N ALA A 54 0.05 -7.42 13.95
CA ALA A 54 -0.05 -6.27 14.86
C ALA A 54 0.34 -6.64 16.30
N ARG A 55 -0.12 -7.80 16.79
CA ARG A 55 0.24 -8.32 18.11
C ARG A 55 1.74 -8.58 18.24
N ALA A 56 2.35 -9.21 17.23
CA ALA A 56 3.79 -9.46 17.22
C ALA A 56 4.61 -8.15 17.30
N LEU A 57 4.18 -7.08 16.61
CA LEU A 57 4.81 -5.76 16.69
C LEU A 57 4.69 -5.14 18.09
N ILE A 58 3.52 -5.21 18.71
CA ILE A 58 3.30 -4.66 20.05
C ILE A 58 4.12 -5.45 21.07
N GLU A 59 4.10 -6.77 21.04
CA GLU A 59 4.85 -7.64 21.98
C GLU A 59 6.37 -7.49 21.81
N SER A 60 6.84 -7.17 20.60
CA SER A 60 8.26 -6.84 20.39
C SER A 60 8.64 -5.44 20.86
N GLY A 61 7.69 -4.63 21.34
CA GLY A 61 7.92 -3.27 21.81
C GLY A 61 8.12 -2.24 20.69
N ARG A 62 7.83 -2.58 19.44
CA ARG A 62 8.02 -1.68 18.29
C ARG A 62 6.90 -0.65 18.15
N CYS A 63 5.73 -0.92 18.67
CA CYS A 63 4.62 0.02 18.71
C CYS A 63 3.64 -0.31 19.84
N THR A 64 2.72 0.61 20.09
CA THR A 64 1.58 0.48 21.00
C THR A 64 0.27 0.56 20.20
N GLU A 65 -0.86 0.22 20.80
CA GLU A 65 -2.18 0.44 20.17
C GLU A 65 -2.43 1.92 19.88
N ARG A 66 -1.86 2.83 20.71
CA ARG A 66 -1.98 4.27 20.51
C ARG A 66 -1.25 4.72 19.25
N ASP A 67 -0.06 4.19 18.97
CA ASP A 67 0.68 4.49 17.73
C ASP A 67 -0.13 4.08 16.49
N LEU A 68 -0.84 2.94 16.56
CA LEU A 68 -1.74 2.51 15.47
C LEU A 68 -2.92 3.48 15.30
N ALA A 69 -3.47 3.99 16.39
CA ALA A 69 -4.54 4.98 16.34
C ALA A 69 -4.05 6.34 15.79
N GLU A 70 -2.82 6.75 16.11
CA GLU A 70 -2.18 7.96 15.57
C GLU A 70 -1.99 7.87 14.05
N ILE A 71 -1.53 6.73 13.55
CA ILE A 71 -1.44 6.47 12.11
C ILE A 71 -2.82 6.55 11.46
N ALA A 72 -3.83 5.91 12.05
CA ALA A 72 -5.18 5.93 11.49
C ALA A 72 -5.77 7.34 11.46
N ALA A 73 -5.59 8.14 12.51
CA ALA A 73 -6.01 9.54 12.54
C ALA A 73 -5.33 10.37 11.45
N ALA A 74 -4.00 10.25 11.31
CA ALA A 74 -3.23 10.94 10.28
C ALA A 74 -3.67 10.57 8.86
N ARG A 75 -4.00 9.30 8.61
CA ARG A 75 -4.52 8.84 7.29
C ARG A 75 -5.91 9.39 7.03
N GLN A 76 -6.77 9.48 8.06
CA GLN A 76 -8.09 10.12 7.94
C GLN A 76 -7.98 11.62 7.63
N GLU A 77 -7.06 12.34 8.27
CA GLU A 77 -6.79 13.75 7.96
C GLU A 77 -6.33 13.97 6.52
N SER A 78 -5.55 13.03 5.98
CA SER A 78 -5.14 13.05 4.58
C SER A 78 -6.33 12.74 3.65
N ALA A 79 -7.15 11.73 4.00
CA ALA A 79 -8.29 11.31 3.20
C ALA A 79 -9.38 12.38 3.08
N VAL A 80 -9.65 13.16 4.12
CA VAL A 80 -10.61 14.29 4.09
C VAL A 80 -10.24 15.32 3.00
N LYS A 81 -8.97 15.43 2.63
CA LYS A 81 -8.49 16.34 1.60
C LYS A 81 -8.56 15.75 0.18
N ASN A 82 -8.89 14.46 0.06
CA ASN A 82 -8.95 13.74 -1.20
C ASN A 82 -10.41 13.55 -1.62
N ASP A 83 -10.82 14.24 -2.67
CA ASP A 83 -12.19 14.22 -3.23
C ASP A 83 -12.62 12.86 -3.79
N LYS A 84 -11.66 11.93 -3.96
CA LYS A 84 -11.92 10.55 -4.39
C LYS A 84 -12.33 9.63 -3.22
N ILE A 85 -12.22 10.09 -1.97
CA ILE A 85 -12.53 9.31 -0.76
C ILE A 85 -13.69 9.99 -0.02
N GLU A 86 -14.79 9.26 0.18
CA GLU A 86 -15.94 9.77 0.92
C GLU A 86 -15.68 9.66 2.42
N LEU A 87 -15.21 10.76 3.01
CA LEU A 87 -14.96 10.92 4.43
C LEU A 87 -15.18 12.39 4.84
N ASP A 88 -16.21 12.63 5.66
CA ASP A 88 -16.59 13.99 6.05
C ASP A 88 -15.64 14.63 7.06
N ALA A 89 -15.13 13.85 8.02
CA ALA A 89 -14.23 14.30 9.06
C ALA A 89 -13.29 13.20 9.57
N ALA A 90 -12.09 13.60 9.96
CA ALA A 90 -11.14 12.71 10.64
C ALA A 90 -11.51 12.57 12.11
N LYS A 91 -11.35 11.39 12.67
CA LYS A 91 -11.48 11.10 14.10
C LYS A 91 -10.19 11.45 14.83
N THR A 92 -10.33 11.87 16.08
CA THR A 92 -9.21 12.03 17.00
C THR A 92 -8.64 10.67 17.43
N VAL A 93 -7.40 10.66 17.90
CA VAL A 93 -6.76 9.46 18.44
C VAL A 93 -7.58 8.84 19.58
N ASP A 94 -8.14 9.66 20.47
CA ASP A 94 -8.91 9.17 21.63
C ASP A 94 -10.27 8.59 21.21
N GLU A 95 -10.91 9.12 20.16
CA GLU A 95 -12.11 8.51 19.57
C GLU A 95 -11.77 7.16 18.97
N ILE A 96 -10.67 7.02 18.22
CA ILE A 96 -10.22 5.75 17.66
C ILE A 96 -9.89 4.75 18.77
N MET A 97 -9.22 5.19 19.83
CA MET A 97 -8.90 4.34 21.00
C MET A 97 -10.14 3.84 21.75
N SER A 98 -11.27 4.51 21.63
CA SER A 98 -12.55 4.11 22.21
C SER A 98 -13.36 3.14 21.34
N GLU A 99 -12.97 2.94 20.09
CA GLU A 99 -13.68 2.05 19.16
C GLU A 99 -13.58 0.57 19.56
N PRO A 100 -14.56 -0.25 19.17
CA PRO A 100 -14.48 -1.70 19.36
C PRO A 100 -13.35 -2.31 18.53
N TYR A 101 -12.81 -3.42 19.01
CA TYR A 101 -11.92 -4.25 18.23
C TYR A 101 -12.68 -4.99 17.13
N VAL A 102 -12.11 -4.98 15.91
CA VAL A 102 -12.50 -5.92 14.85
C VAL A 102 -11.80 -7.27 15.05
N ALA A 103 -10.52 -7.22 15.45
CA ALA A 103 -9.72 -8.34 15.92
C ALA A 103 -8.59 -7.76 16.78
N SER A 104 -8.55 -8.04 18.10
CA SER A 104 -7.55 -7.42 19.00
C SER A 104 -6.12 -7.70 18.53
N PRO A 105 -5.25 -6.67 18.37
CA PRO A 105 -5.37 -5.29 18.86
C PRO A 105 -5.95 -4.29 17.85
N LEU A 106 -6.46 -4.73 16.68
CA LEU A 106 -6.98 -3.84 15.64
C LEU A 106 -8.39 -3.38 15.95
N ARG A 107 -8.58 -2.05 15.95
CA ARG A 107 -9.87 -1.37 16.10
C ARG A 107 -10.47 -1.04 14.73
N THR A 108 -11.72 -0.64 14.70
CA THR A 108 -12.46 -0.35 13.46
C THR A 108 -11.71 0.60 12.53
N SER A 109 -11.16 1.71 13.05
CA SER A 109 -10.43 2.68 12.22
C SER A 109 -8.97 2.31 11.94
N THR A 110 -8.37 1.36 12.67
CA THR A 110 -7.01 0.86 12.42
C THR A 110 -6.96 -0.34 11.47
N ALA A 111 -8.12 -0.85 11.07
CA ALA A 111 -8.31 -1.90 10.07
C ALA A 111 -8.85 -1.31 8.78
N GLY A 112 -8.40 -1.85 7.65
CA GLY A 112 -8.79 -1.36 6.33
C GLY A 112 -10.24 -1.62 5.99
N ARG A 113 -10.82 -0.67 5.27
CA ARG A 113 -12.19 -0.75 4.77
C ARG A 113 -12.19 -1.16 3.30
N ALA A 114 -12.82 -2.29 2.97
CA ALA A 114 -13.04 -2.69 1.59
C ALA A 114 -14.03 -1.72 0.91
N THR A 115 -13.68 -1.25 -0.29
CA THR A 115 -14.49 -0.33 -1.10
C THR A 115 -14.50 -0.76 -2.55
N ASP A 116 -15.48 -0.28 -3.31
CA ASP A 116 -15.39 -0.31 -4.77
C ASP A 116 -14.40 0.76 -5.24
N GLY A 117 -13.74 0.53 -6.37
CA GLY A 117 -12.82 1.49 -6.93
C GLY A 117 -12.22 1.04 -8.25
N ALA A 118 -11.73 2.00 -9.01
CA ALA A 118 -11.07 1.75 -10.29
C ALA A 118 -9.92 2.73 -10.49
N ALA A 119 -8.93 2.32 -11.26
CA ALA A 119 -7.86 3.19 -11.71
C ALA A 119 -7.49 2.88 -13.15
N VAL A 120 -7.05 3.91 -13.86
CA VAL A 120 -6.48 3.82 -15.21
C VAL A 120 -5.16 4.58 -15.21
N VAL A 121 -4.12 3.97 -15.77
CA VAL A 121 -2.80 4.58 -15.94
C VAL A 121 -2.35 4.35 -17.38
N ILE A 122 -1.77 5.38 -17.99
CA ILE A 122 -1.11 5.27 -19.29
C ILE A 122 0.41 5.29 -19.05
N LEU A 123 1.07 4.24 -19.50
CA LEU A 123 2.53 4.18 -19.58
C LEU A 123 2.96 4.50 -21.01
N ALA A 124 4.03 5.25 -21.16
CA ALA A 124 4.66 5.53 -22.44
C ALA A 124 6.18 5.46 -22.32
N ALA A 125 6.86 5.09 -23.41
CA ALA A 125 8.30 4.95 -23.44
C ALA A 125 8.98 6.19 -24.07
N GLY A 126 10.13 6.58 -23.53
CA GLY A 126 11.03 7.55 -24.15
C GLY A 126 10.36 8.84 -24.62
N ASP A 127 10.58 9.19 -25.89
CA ASP A 127 10.06 10.42 -26.51
C ASP A 127 8.53 10.44 -26.63
N GLU A 128 7.90 9.27 -26.71
CA GLU A 128 6.44 9.19 -26.71
C GLU A 128 5.84 9.71 -25.38
N ALA A 129 6.48 9.42 -24.24
CA ALA A 129 6.06 9.96 -22.96
C ALA A 129 6.16 11.49 -22.93
N ARG A 130 7.26 12.07 -23.45
CA ARG A 130 7.43 13.54 -23.56
C ARG A 130 6.44 14.19 -24.50
N ARG A 131 6.06 13.49 -25.57
CA ARG A 131 5.04 13.98 -26.52
C ARG A 131 3.64 14.01 -25.88
N LEU A 132 3.33 13.05 -25.02
CA LEU A 132 2.00 12.91 -24.42
C LEU A 132 1.84 13.68 -23.10
N CYS A 133 2.93 13.95 -22.38
CA CYS A 133 2.89 14.56 -21.05
C CYS A 133 4.03 15.58 -20.90
N GLU A 134 3.70 16.80 -20.48
CA GLU A 134 4.68 17.87 -20.26
C GLU A 134 5.67 17.52 -19.12
N ARG A 135 5.17 16.86 -18.07
CA ARG A 135 5.94 16.46 -16.89
C ARG A 135 5.70 14.99 -16.57
N PRO A 136 6.33 14.07 -17.32
CA PRO A 136 6.13 12.64 -17.05
C PRO A 136 6.75 12.21 -15.73
N ALA A 137 6.05 11.32 -15.03
CA ALA A 137 6.56 10.61 -13.85
C ALA A 137 7.27 9.34 -14.33
N TRP A 138 8.58 9.37 -14.41
CA TRP A 138 9.39 8.27 -14.92
C TRP A 138 9.48 7.12 -13.90
N ILE A 139 9.18 5.91 -14.32
CA ILE A 139 9.50 4.70 -13.55
C ILE A 139 10.99 4.45 -13.67
N ARG A 140 11.78 4.80 -12.65
CA ARG A 140 13.24 4.58 -12.62
C ARG A 140 13.59 3.14 -12.32
N GLY A 141 12.79 2.49 -11.50
CA GLY A 141 12.91 1.08 -11.23
C GLY A 141 11.61 0.52 -10.68
N ILE A 142 11.41 -0.76 -10.90
CA ILE A 142 10.30 -1.52 -10.38
C ILE A 142 10.75 -2.96 -10.14
N ASP A 143 10.45 -3.49 -8.97
CA ASP A 143 10.76 -4.88 -8.63
C ASP A 143 9.65 -5.49 -7.77
N HIS A 144 9.54 -6.82 -7.82
CA HIS A 144 8.55 -7.58 -7.09
C HIS A 144 9.22 -8.77 -6.39
N ARG A 145 8.95 -8.93 -5.08
CA ARG A 145 9.48 -10.00 -4.24
C ARG A 145 8.38 -10.63 -3.39
N THR A 146 8.60 -11.87 -3.00
CA THR A 146 7.64 -12.65 -2.22
C THR A 146 8.36 -13.38 -1.10
N ASP A 147 7.86 -13.25 0.12
CA ASP A 147 8.28 -14.01 1.30
C ASP A 147 7.62 -15.40 1.34
N ALA A 148 8.11 -16.26 2.21
CA ALA A 148 7.55 -17.59 2.39
C ALA A 148 6.04 -17.55 2.70
N HIS A 149 5.27 -18.46 2.10
CA HIS A 149 3.82 -18.49 2.28
C HIS A 149 3.38 -18.79 3.72
N PRO A 150 3.94 -19.82 4.43
CA PRO A 150 3.49 -20.14 5.76
C PRO A 150 3.84 -19.02 6.76
N LEU A 151 2.83 -18.52 7.50
CA LEU A 151 3.01 -17.45 8.50
C LEU A 151 3.99 -17.84 9.60
N GLY A 152 3.93 -19.09 10.06
CA GLY A 152 4.73 -19.57 11.20
C GLY A 152 6.24 -19.70 10.95
N VAL A 153 6.71 -19.51 9.71
CA VAL A 153 8.15 -19.51 9.38
C VAL A 153 8.71 -18.11 9.14
N ARG A 154 7.85 -17.08 9.19
CA ARG A 154 8.23 -15.68 9.00
C ARG A 154 8.33 -14.95 10.33
N ASP A 155 9.30 -14.04 10.44
CA ASP A 155 9.25 -12.98 11.43
C ASP A 155 8.25 -11.92 10.94
N LEU A 156 7.08 -11.85 11.57
CA LEU A 156 6.00 -10.96 11.18
C LEU A 156 6.26 -9.48 11.54
N THR A 157 7.32 -9.21 12.29
CA THR A 157 7.70 -7.82 12.64
C THR A 157 8.48 -7.11 11.56
N VAL A 158 8.97 -7.83 10.53
CA VAL A 158 9.75 -7.29 9.40
C VAL A 158 9.16 -7.73 8.06
N CYS A 159 9.55 -7.06 6.97
CA CYS A 159 9.12 -7.40 5.62
C CYS A 159 10.33 -7.47 4.66
N PRO A 160 11.06 -8.60 4.64
CA PRO A 160 12.25 -8.75 3.80
C PRO A 160 11.98 -8.60 2.32
N SER A 161 10.83 -9.09 1.83
CA SER A 161 10.47 -8.96 0.42
C SER A 161 10.24 -7.51 -0.01
N ALA A 162 9.60 -6.67 0.83
CA ALA A 162 9.46 -5.24 0.55
C ALA A 162 10.83 -4.54 0.51
N ARG A 163 11.72 -4.85 1.46
CA ARG A 163 13.09 -4.32 1.50
C ARG A 163 13.90 -4.69 0.26
N GLN A 164 13.84 -5.98 -0.15
CA GLN A 164 14.55 -6.45 -1.35
C GLN A 164 13.97 -5.81 -2.62
N ALA A 165 12.65 -5.67 -2.72
CA ALA A 165 12.02 -5.00 -3.84
C ALA A 165 12.43 -3.51 -3.91
N ALA A 166 12.48 -2.81 -2.77
CA ALA A 166 12.94 -1.42 -2.69
C ALA A 166 14.41 -1.26 -3.11
N ASP A 167 15.29 -2.16 -2.65
CA ASP A 167 16.71 -2.17 -3.03
C ASP A 167 16.87 -2.36 -4.55
N ARG A 168 16.18 -3.33 -5.13
CA ARG A 168 16.23 -3.63 -6.56
C ARG A 168 15.58 -2.56 -7.44
N ALA A 169 14.54 -1.90 -6.93
CA ALA A 169 13.93 -0.77 -7.61
C ALA A 169 14.75 0.53 -7.49
N GLY A 170 15.84 0.52 -6.70
CA GLY A 170 16.65 1.72 -6.43
C GLY A 170 15.98 2.72 -5.50
N ALA A 171 14.94 2.30 -4.77
CA ALA A 171 14.21 3.17 -3.85
C ALA A 171 14.85 3.23 -2.46
N LEU A 172 15.52 2.15 -2.03
CA LEU A 172 16.14 2.07 -0.72
C LEU A 172 17.33 3.05 -0.60
N GLY A 173 17.26 3.95 0.38
CA GLY A 173 18.27 4.98 0.60
C GLY A 173 18.24 6.16 -0.39
N THR A 174 17.21 6.23 -1.24
CA THR A 174 16.97 7.36 -2.13
C THR A 174 16.04 8.36 -1.43
N ASP A 175 16.40 9.64 -1.45
CA ASP A 175 15.53 10.71 -0.94
C ASP A 175 14.27 10.81 -1.82
N VAL A 176 13.12 10.65 -1.18
CA VAL A 176 11.82 10.76 -1.83
C VAL A 176 10.93 11.74 -1.06
N ASP A 177 10.09 12.47 -1.78
CA ASP A 177 9.19 13.47 -1.18
C ASP A 177 7.98 12.79 -0.54
N LEU A 178 7.50 11.70 -1.14
CA LEU A 178 6.34 10.96 -0.67
C LEU A 178 6.41 9.46 -0.99
N ALA A 179 5.61 8.69 -0.27
CA ALA A 179 5.41 7.27 -0.51
C ALA A 179 3.93 6.90 -0.38
N GLU A 180 3.38 6.28 -1.41
CA GLU A 180 2.05 5.68 -1.40
C GLU A 180 2.15 4.18 -1.15
N LEU A 181 1.87 3.81 0.09
CA LEU A 181 2.03 2.45 0.61
C LEU A 181 0.71 1.69 0.57
N HIS A 182 0.75 0.43 0.19
CA HIS A 182 -0.39 -0.48 0.28
C HIS A 182 -0.48 -1.06 1.71
N SER A 183 -0.68 -0.19 2.68
CA SER A 183 -0.91 -0.52 4.09
C SER A 183 -2.41 -0.50 4.37
N VAL A 184 -3.04 -1.66 4.31
CA VAL A 184 -4.49 -1.82 4.57
C VAL A 184 -4.79 -1.64 6.05
N HIS A 185 -3.87 -2.06 6.93
CA HIS A 185 -3.97 -1.91 8.38
C HIS A 185 -2.87 -0.96 8.90
N ALA A 186 -3.14 -0.27 10.00
CA ALA A 186 -2.23 0.74 10.54
C ALA A 186 -0.81 0.20 10.86
N HIS A 187 -0.69 -1.00 11.41
CA HIS A 187 0.60 -1.61 11.73
C HIS A 187 1.45 -1.93 10.49
N GLU A 188 0.82 -2.20 9.34
CA GLU A 188 1.53 -2.47 8.09
C GLU A 188 2.32 -1.24 7.62
N GLU A 189 1.83 -0.03 7.91
CA GLU A 189 2.55 1.19 7.59
C GLU A 189 3.90 1.26 8.32
N LEU A 190 3.95 0.88 9.60
CA LEU A 190 5.19 0.83 10.37
C LEU A 190 6.19 -0.16 9.78
N VAL A 191 5.72 -1.38 9.48
CA VAL A 191 6.56 -2.43 8.87
C VAL A 191 7.11 -1.99 7.52
N LEU A 192 6.29 -1.34 6.71
CA LEU A 192 6.68 -0.89 5.38
C LEU A 192 7.63 0.31 5.42
N ARG A 193 7.39 1.29 6.31
CA ARG A 193 8.32 2.42 6.50
C ARG A 193 9.72 1.95 6.83
N ASP A 194 9.83 1.00 7.76
CA ASP A 194 11.11 0.38 8.12
C ASP A 194 11.74 -0.39 6.95
N ALA A 195 10.95 -1.24 6.29
CA ALA A 195 11.43 -2.08 5.21
C ALA A 195 11.95 -1.26 4.02
N LEU A 196 11.26 -0.17 3.68
CA LEU A 196 11.64 0.71 2.58
C LEU A 196 12.66 1.79 2.99
N GLY A 197 12.99 1.89 4.28
CA GLY A 197 13.94 2.89 4.79
C GLY A 197 13.42 4.33 4.69
N LEU A 198 12.12 4.54 4.85
CA LEU A 198 11.49 5.86 4.73
C LEU A 198 11.66 6.66 6.02
N GLY A 199 12.35 7.80 5.93
CA GLY A 199 12.57 8.70 7.06
C GLY A 199 11.35 9.56 7.41
N ASP A 200 11.46 10.29 8.53
CA ASP A 200 10.36 11.14 9.05
C ASP A 200 9.99 12.32 8.13
N GLY A 201 10.88 12.71 7.21
CA GLY A 201 10.62 13.76 6.24
C GLY A 201 9.75 13.35 5.05
N VAL A 202 9.48 12.04 4.88
CA VAL A 202 8.71 11.51 3.76
C VAL A 202 7.22 11.61 4.06
N SER A 203 6.45 12.19 3.15
CA SER A 203 4.98 12.22 3.26
C SER A 203 4.42 10.82 2.95
N ILE A 204 3.86 10.16 3.96
CA ILE A 204 3.32 8.80 3.83
C ILE A 204 1.82 8.84 3.54
N ASN A 205 1.40 8.17 2.48
CA ASN A 205 0.00 8.06 2.05
C ASN A 205 -0.73 9.42 2.08
N PRO A 206 -0.21 10.47 1.42
CA PRO A 206 -0.88 11.76 1.36
C PRO A 206 -2.27 11.70 0.74
N SER A 207 -2.58 10.66 -0.03
CA SER A 207 -3.91 10.39 -0.56
C SER A 207 -4.92 9.87 0.48
N GLY A 208 -4.49 9.52 1.71
CA GLY A 208 -5.26 8.81 2.73
C GLY A 208 -4.99 7.30 2.76
N GLY A 209 -4.46 6.75 1.69
CA GLY A 209 -4.06 5.35 1.59
C GLY A 209 -5.21 4.33 1.55
N PRO A 210 -4.88 3.04 1.45
CA PRO A 210 -5.87 1.97 1.32
C PRO A 210 -6.59 1.63 2.63
N MET A 211 -6.16 2.17 3.77
CA MET A 211 -6.89 2.02 5.02
C MET A 211 -8.29 2.60 4.92
N LEU A 212 -8.46 3.70 4.19
CA LEU A 212 -9.74 4.38 3.99
C LEU A 212 -10.48 3.91 2.74
N ALA A 213 -9.76 3.43 1.71
CA ALA A 213 -10.34 3.05 0.42
C ALA A 213 -9.54 1.90 -0.20
N ASN A 214 -9.85 0.66 0.24
CA ASN A 214 -9.22 -0.55 -0.31
C ASN A 214 -10.13 -1.21 -1.34
N SER A 215 -9.89 -0.94 -2.61
CA SER A 215 -10.59 -1.58 -3.73
C SER A 215 -9.96 -2.92 -4.16
N VAL A 216 -9.14 -3.50 -3.31
CA VAL A 216 -8.47 -4.80 -3.42
C VAL A 216 -7.71 -4.95 -4.75
N MET A 217 -8.40 -5.29 -5.85
CA MET A 217 -7.77 -5.55 -7.17
C MET A 217 -7.20 -4.29 -7.84
N ALA A 218 -7.74 -3.10 -7.56
CA ALA A 218 -7.27 -1.85 -8.13
C ALA A 218 -6.28 -1.11 -7.22
N THR A 219 -6.18 -1.47 -5.93
CA THR A 219 -5.45 -0.71 -4.91
C THR A 219 -3.98 -0.47 -5.28
N GLY A 220 -3.27 -1.47 -5.80
CA GLY A 220 -1.88 -1.30 -6.23
C GLY A 220 -1.73 -0.30 -7.39
N LEU A 221 -2.66 -0.30 -8.35
CA LEU A 221 -2.66 0.67 -9.45
C LEU A 221 -3.04 2.08 -8.98
N ILE A 222 -3.94 2.19 -8.01
CA ILE A 222 -4.27 3.45 -7.34
C ILE A 222 -3.02 4.02 -6.64
N ARG A 223 -2.26 3.21 -5.89
CA ARG A 223 -0.99 3.66 -5.26
C ARG A 223 -0.01 4.19 -6.29
N MET A 224 0.09 3.54 -7.46
CA MET A 224 0.95 4.00 -8.54
C MET A 224 0.49 5.36 -9.08
N GLY A 225 -0.81 5.54 -9.31
CA GLY A 225 -1.39 6.80 -9.77
C GLY A 225 -1.24 7.94 -8.76
N GLU A 226 -1.56 7.68 -7.49
CA GLU A 226 -1.44 8.67 -6.42
C GLU A 226 0.01 9.08 -6.14
N ALA A 227 0.97 8.17 -6.31
CA ALA A 227 2.40 8.51 -6.23
C ALA A 227 2.89 9.32 -7.44
N ALA A 228 2.35 9.04 -8.63
CA ALA A 228 2.72 9.75 -9.86
C ALA A 228 2.12 11.17 -9.93
N GLN A 229 0.90 11.37 -9.44
CA GLN A 229 0.16 12.63 -9.61
C GLN A 229 0.90 13.88 -9.10
N PRO A 230 1.50 13.89 -7.89
CA PRO A 230 2.27 15.05 -7.41
C PRO A 230 3.50 15.37 -8.28
N ILE A 231 4.09 14.36 -8.93
CA ILE A 231 5.19 14.57 -9.89
C ILE A 231 4.66 15.21 -11.18
N LEU A 232 3.56 14.70 -11.72
CA LEU A 232 2.91 15.26 -12.90
C LEU A 232 2.50 16.73 -12.69
N ASP A 233 2.06 17.07 -11.47
CA ASP A 233 1.66 18.42 -11.06
C ASP A 233 2.85 19.34 -10.71
N GLY A 234 4.08 18.81 -10.71
CA GLY A 234 5.30 19.55 -10.35
C GLY A 234 5.43 19.87 -8.84
N GLN A 235 4.69 19.16 -8.00
CA GLN A 235 4.69 19.33 -6.54
C GLN A 235 5.69 18.42 -5.83
N ALA A 236 6.13 17.35 -6.50
CA ALA A 236 7.13 16.42 -6.00
C ALA A 236 8.16 16.09 -7.10
N LYS A 237 9.37 15.73 -6.67
CA LYS A 237 10.44 15.28 -7.57
C LYS A 237 10.52 13.76 -7.64
N ARG A 238 10.36 13.09 -6.49
CA ARG A 238 10.47 11.64 -6.38
C ARG A 238 9.39 11.08 -5.48
N ALA A 239 8.89 9.90 -5.83
CA ALA A 239 7.90 9.18 -5.06
C ALA A 239 8.16 7.67 -5.08
N VAL A 240 7.74 7.00 -4.03
CA VAL A 240 7.65 5.54 -3.98
C VAL A 240 6.19 5.12 -4.09
N ALA A 241 5.92 4.18 -4.99
CA ALA A 241 4.65 3.45 -5.02
C ALA A 241 4.88 2.00 -4.57
N HIS A 242 4.04 1.54 -3.65
CA HIS A 242 4.10 0.17 -3.14
C HIS A 242 2.77 -0.54 -3.31
N ALA A 243 2.81 -1.80 -3.73
CA ALA A 243 1.67 -2.69 -3.76
C ALA A 243 1.98 -4.01 -3.06
N SER A 244 1.03 -4.53 -2.29
CA SER A 244 1.18 -5.81 -1.61
C SER A 244 0.05 -6.77 -1.93
N HIS A 245 0.32 -8.06 -1.75
CA HIS A 245 -0.64 -9.15 -1.85
C HIS A 245 -0.30 -10.26 -0.87
N GLY A 246 -1.33 -10.98 -0.44
CA GLY A 246 -1.19 -12.09 0.51
C GLY A 246 -1.10 -11.64 1.96
N PRO A 247 -1.28 -12.59 2.91
CA PRO A 247 -1.39 -12.30 4.33
C PRO A 247 -0.09 -11.72 4.91
N CYS A 248 -0.22 -10.71 5.78
CA CYS A 248 0.89 -10.08 6.47
C CYS A 248 2.01 -9.64 5.50
N LEU A 249 1.66 -8.87 4.46
CA LEU A 249 2.60 -8.32 3.48
C LEU A 249 3.49 -9.39 2.81
N GLN A 250 2.91 -10.53 2.43
CA GLN A 250 3.68 -11.66 1.88
C GLN A 250 4.39 -11.32 0.58
N SER A 251 3.73 -10.60 -0.33
CA SER A 251 4.23 -10.32 -1.67
C SER A 251 4.21 -8.82 -1.91
N ASN A 252 5.33 -8.24 -2.34
CA ASN A 252 5.50 -6.80 -2.40
C ASN A 252 6.11 -6.36 -3.72
N MET A 253 5.51 -5.35 -4.33
CA MET A 253 6.03 -4.62 -5.47
C MET A 253 6.38 -3.21 -5.03
N VAL A 254 7.56 -2.73 -5.42
CA VAL A 254 8.00 -1.36 -5.19
C VAL A 254 8.40 -0.73 -6.52
N ALA A 255 7.94 0.49 -6.74
CA ALA A 255 8.36 1.32 -7.87
C ALA A 255 8.91 2.66 -7.36
N LEU A 256 10.06 3.07 -7.91
CA LEU A 256 10.61 4.41 -7.75
C LEU A 256 10.17 5.26 -8.94
N LEU A 257 9.50 6.36 -8.66
CA LEU A 257 9.06 7.36 -9.63
C LEU A 257 9.88 8.64 -9.49
N GLU A 258 10.19 9.27 -10.61
CA GLU A 258 10.97 10.52 -10.63
C GLU A 258 10.50 11.43 -11.76
N GLY A 259 10.35 12.72 -11.48
CA GLY A 259 10.11 13.77 -12.49
C GLY A 259 11.35 14.06 -13.34
N GLU A 260 11.18 14.75 -14.44
CA GLU A 260 12.32 15.34 -15.18
C GLU A 260 12.94 16.48 -14.36
N SER A 261 14.27 16.47 -14.28
CA SER A 261 15.08 17.49 -13.62
C SER A 261 15.27 18.73 -14.53
#